data_ea63357071547cf310d579310b736a6b
#
_entry.id   ea63357071547cf310d579310b736a6b
#
_cell.length_a   1.000
_cell.length_b   1.000
_cell.length_c   1.000
_cell.angle_alpha   90.00
_cell.angle_beta   90.00
_cell.angle_gamma   90.00
#
_symmetry.space_group_name_H-M   'P 1'
#
loop_
_entity.id
_entity.type
_entity.pdbx_description
1 polymer ?
#
loop_
_entity_poly.entity_id
_entity_poly.type
_entity_poly.pdbx_seq_one_letter_code
_entity_poly.pdbx_strand_id
1 'polypeptide(L)'
;SAECGAGAAGGMGAMLSALLGAELTHGSAAVLNAVGFDALLGDTDLVITGEGQLDASSADNGKAVGEVVKRCAANSGGAVPVFIVAGRLGRGYEHIYKLANAGVFSTIVTDEQPNADGDCDAETRLRLASERMFRCIASSFSVNSQHSGRGMRR
;
A
#
# COMPACT_ATOMS: atom_id res chain seq x y z
N SER A 1 4.92 -26.55 -14.37
CA SER A 1 4.67 -25.18 -13.99
C SER A 1 5.94 -24.64 -13.34
N ALA A 2 6.46 -23.53 -13.82
CA ALA A 2 7.60 -22.89 -13.18
C ALA A 2 7.16 -22.43 -11.76
N GLU A 3 7.89 -22.85 -10.73
CA GLU A 3 7.62 -22.42 -9.37
C GLU A 3 7.78 -20.90 -9.25
N CYS A 4 6.87 -20.28 -8.53
CA CYS A 4 6.89 -18.83 -8.30
C CYS A 4 8.18 -18.47 -7.56
N GLY A 5 8.99 -17.55 -8.09
CA GLY A 5 10.26 -17.15 -7.50
C GLY A 5 11.50 -17.92 -8.01
N ALA A 6 11.33 -18.95 -8.83
CA ALA A 6 12.44 -19.74 -9.36
C ALA A 6 13.48 -18.91 -10.14
N GLY A 7 13.04 -17.86 -10.83
CA GLY A 7 13.92 -16.95 -11.58
C GLY A 7 14.56 -15.83 -10.75
N ALA A 8 14.20 -15.69 -9.49
CA ALA A 8 14.73 -14.63 -8.63
C ALA A 8 16.25 -14.78 -8.45
N ALA A 9 16.95 -13.65 -8.37
CA ALA A 9 18.40 -13.58 -8.20
C ALA A 9 19.18 -14.48 -9.21
N GLY A 10 18.78 -14.44 -10.49
CA GLY A 10 19.45 -15.20 -11.55
C GLY A 10 19.28 -16.71 -11.45
N GLY A 11 18.17 -17.18 -10.87
CA GLY A 11 17.88 -18.61 -10.72
C GLY A 11 18.34 -19.23 -9.41
N MET A 12 18.84 -18.45 -8.47
CA MET A 12 19.27 -18.94 -7.16
C MET A 12 18.14 -19.63 -6.41
N GLY A 13 16.89 -19.11 -6.49
CA GLY A 13 15.72 -19.73 -5.89
C GLY A 13 15.52 -21.17 -6.39
N ALA A 14 15.56 -21.38 -7.71
CA ALA A 14 15.44 -22.72 -8.31
C ALA A 14 16.55 -23.66 -7.83
N MET A 15 17.78 -23.16 -7.73
CA MET A 15 18.94 -23.96 -7.29
C MET A 15 18.82 -24.37 -5.82
N LEU A 16 18.42 -23.44 -4.95
CA LEU A 16 18.20 -23.72 -3.53
C LEU A 16 17.06 -24.73 -3.33
N SER A 17 15.97 -24.58 -4.06
CA SER A 17 14.87 -25.53 -4.00
C SER A 17 15.31 -26.94 -4.48
N ALA A 18 15.97 -27.02 -5.63
CA ALA A 18 16.37 -28.32 -6.21
C ALA A 18 17.45 -29.05 -5.42
N LEU A 19 18.44 -28.34 -4.86
CA LEU A 19 19.60 -28.95 -4.21
C LEU A 19 19.42 -29.10 -2.70
N LEU A 20 18.72 -28.18 -2.07
CA LEU A 20 18.60 -28.13 -0.61
C LEU A 20 17.15 -28.32 -0.11
N GLY A 21 16.20 -28.55 -1.00
CA GLY A 21 14.79 -28.69 -0.64
C GLY A 21 14.18 -27.41 -0.08
N ALA A 22 14.73 -26.22 -0.41
CA ALA A 22 14.22 -24.96 0.09
C ALA A 22 12.82 -24.68 -0.49
N GLU A 23 11.90 -24.26 0.37
CA GLU A 23 10.58 -23.83 -0.03
C GLU A 23 10.61 -22.37 -0.52
N LEU A 24 10.08 -22.15 -1.73
CA LEU A 24 9.98 -20.80 -2.31
C LEU A 24 8.64 -20.18 -1.91
N THR A 25 8.70 -19.09 -1.16
CA THR A 25 7.51 -18.35 -0.72
C THR A 25 7.52 -16.91 -1.23
N HIS A 26 6.35 -16.28 -1.30
CA HIS A 26 6.26 -14.85 -1.60
C HIS A 26 6.88 -14.04 -0.45
N GLY A 27 7.92 -13.25 -0.76
CA GLY A 27 8.67 -12.50 0.25
C GLY A 27 7.81 -11.55 1.09
N SER A 28 6.85 -10.85 0.45
CA SER A 28 5.92 -9.96 1.18
C SER A 28 5.07 -10.72 2.19
N ALA A 29 4.50 -11.86 1.80
CA ALA A 29 3.72 -12.69 2.70
C ALA A 29 4.57 -13.23 3.87
N ALA A 30 5.79 -13.71 3.58
CA ALA A 30 6.72 -14.21 4.58
C ALA A 30 7.09 -13.13 5.62
N VAL A 31 7.38 -11.91 5.16
CA VAL A 31 7.72 -10.79 6.05
C VAL A 31 6.50 -10.40 6.91
N LEU A 32 5.33 -10.23 6.31
CA LEU A 32 4.11 -9.86 7.06
C LEU A 32 3.73 -10.92 8.11
N ASN A 33 3.92 -12.20 7.78
CA ASN A 33 3.73 -13.29 8.76
C ASN A 33 4.74 -13.19 9.91
N ALA A 34 6.02 -12.98 9.59
CA ALA A 34 7.09 -12.91 10.58
C ALA A 34 6.91 -11.76 11.59
N VAL A 35 6.34 -10.62 11.13
CA VAL A 35 6.05 -9.48 12.02
C VAL A 35 4.67 -9.56 12.70
N GLY A 36 3.89 -10.62 12.45
CA GLY A 36 2.56 -10.77 13.03
C GLY A 36 1.55 -9.73 12.55
N PHE A 37 1.66 -9.28 11.31
CA PHE A 37 0.88 -8.18 10.76
C PHE A 37 -0.64 -8.34 10.96
N ASP A 38 -1.18 -9.54 10.73
CA ASP A 38 -2.61 -9.79 10.84
C ASP A 38 -3.13 -9.60 12.28
N ALA A 39 -2.30 -9.91 13.29
CA ALA A 39 -2.67 -9.69 14.68
C ALA A 39 -2.75 -8.20 15.05
N LEU A 40 -1.99 -7.35 14.37
CA LEU A 40 -2.01 -5.90 14.60
C LEU A 40 -3.27 -5.23 14.01
N LEU A 41 -3.91 -5.85 13.02
CA LEU A 41 -5.09 -5.29 12.36
C LEU A 41 -6.32 -5.21 13.27
N GLY A 42 -6.38 -5.99 14.34
CA GLY A 42 -7.52 -6.01 15.27
C GLY A 42 -7.78 -4.66 15.96
N ASP A 43 -6.73 -3.90 16.24
CA ASP A 43 -6.77 -2.60 16.93
C ASP A 43 -6.33 -1.45 16.00
N THR A 44 -6.44 -1.65 14.69
CA THR A 44 -5.96 -0.68 13.69
C THR A 44 -7.13 -0.03 12.94
N ASP A 45 -7.21 1.30 12.98
CA ASP A 45 -8.22 2.07 12.27
C ASP A 45 -7.83 2.37 10.81
N LEU A 46 -6.54 2.43 10.50
CA LEU A 46 -6.01 2.80 9.20
C LEU A 46 -4.58 2.25 9.03
N VAL A 47 -4.30 1.68 7.87
CA VAL A 47 -2.94 1.31 7.47
C VAL A 47 -2.42 2.30 6.45
N ILE A 48 -1.19 2.75 6.62
CA ILE A 48 -0.48 3.58 5.63
C ILE A 48 0.69 2.77 5.08
N THR A 49 0.77 2.67 3.77
CA THR A 49 1.85 1.99 3.06
C THR A 49 2.30 2.80 1.86
N GLY A 50 3.38 2.38 1.20
CA GLY A 50 3.85 3.08 0.02
C GLY A 50 4.82 2.29 -0.81
N GLU A 51 5.02 2.76 -2.05
CA GLU A 51 6.02 2.23 -2.96
C GLU A 51 6.48 3.30 -3.98
N GLY A 52 7.61 3.04 -4.63
CA GLY A 52 8.16 3.98 -5.63
C GLY A 52 7.26 4.15 -6.85
N GLN A 53 6.65 3.08 -7.34
CA GLN A 53 5.71 3.12 -8.47
C GLN A 53 4.57 2.12 -8.25
N LEU A 54 3.36 2.64 -8.18
CA LEU A 54 2.13 1.86 -8.13
C LEU A 54 1.60 1.64 -9.55
N ASP A 55 1.45 0.39 -9.97
CA ASP A 55 0.91 0.01 -11.27
C ASP A 55 0.06 -1.28 -11.18
N ALA A 56 -0.42 -1.79 -12.33
CA ALA A 56 -1.24 -3.01 -12.34
C ALA A 56 -0.58 -4.18 -11.60
N SER A 57 0.75 -4.34 -11.71
CA SER A 57 1.47 -5.44 -11.06
C SER A 57 1.53 -5.32 -9.54
N SER A 58 1.31 -4.13 -8.99
CA SER A 58 1.28 -3.92 -7.54
C SER A 58 0.07 -4.58 -6.87
N ALA A 59 -1.05 -4.72 -7.61
CA ALA A 59 -2.25 -5.41 -7.15
C ALA A 59 -2.15 -6.94 -7.28
N ASP A 60 -1.46 -7.44 -8.30
CA ASP A 60 -1.64 -8.81 -8.77
C ASP A 60 -0.61 -9.83 -8.23
N ASN A 61 0.64 -9.44 -7.99
CA ASN A 61 1.76 -10.39 -7.93
C ASN A 61 2.49 -10.48 -6.60
N GLY A 62 1.80 -10.36 -5.47
CA GLY A 62 2.45 -10.53 -4.16
C GLY A 62 3.50 -9.46 -3.84
N LYS A 63 3.44 -8.30 -4.50
CA LYS A 63 4.19 -7.12 -4.09
C LYS A 63 3.70 -6.65 -2.72
N ALA A 64 4.56 -5.97 -1.97
CA ALA A 64 4.30 -5.59 -0.58
C ALA A 64 2.98 -4.83 -0.41
N VAL A 65 2.73 -3.82 -1.24
CA VAL A 65 1.50 -3.01 -1.17
C VAL A 65 0.25 -3.85 -1.44
N GLY A 66 0.26 -4.68 -2.50
CA GLY A 66 -0.88 -5.55 -2.81
C GLY A 66 -1.18 -6.56 -1.72
N GLU A 67 -0.15 -7.15 -1.11
CA GLU A 67 -0.32 -8.09 0.00
C GLU A 67 -0.87 -7.40 1.26
N VAL A 68 -0.37 -6.21 1.60
CA VAL A 68 -0.92 -5.39 2.70
C VAL A 68 -2.39 -5.09 2.47
N VAL A 69 -2.77 -4.62 1.28
CA VAL A 69 -4.15 -4.29 0.94
C VAL A 69 -5.06 -5.50 1.04
N LYS A 70 -4.64 -6.66 0.53
CA LYS A 70 -5.40 -7.92 0.61
C LYS A 70 -5.64 -8.35 2.06
N ARG A 71 -4.62 -8.29 2.92
CA ARG A 71 -4.76 -8.65 4.34
C ARG A 71 -5.67 -7.69 5.11
N CYS A 72 -5.53 -6.40 4.86
CA CYS A 72 -6.44 -5.40 5.45
C CYS A 72 -7.90 -5.63 5.04
N ALA A 73 -8.14 -6.01 3.78
CA ALA A 73 -9.49 -6.33 3.29
C ALA A 73 -10.05 -7.61 3.91
N ALA A 74 -9.20 -8.60 4.17
CA ALA A 74 -9.58 -9.91 4.71
C ALA A 74 -9.65 -9.97 6.24
N ASN A 75 -9.36 -8.86 6.94
CA ASN A 75 -9.36 -8.83 8.40
C ASN A 75 -10.71 -9.22 8.99
N SER A 76 -10.71 -10.19 9.91
CA SER A 76 -11.93 -10.77 10.50
C SER A 76 -12.74 -9.79 11.37
N GLY A 77 -12.08 -8.77 11.93
CA GLY A 77 -12.71 -7.70 12.72
C GLY A 77 -13.39 -6.62 11.87
N GLY A 78 -13.33 -6.74 10.55
CA GLY A 78 -13.78 -5.74 9.59
C GLY A 78 -12.64 -5.24 8.71
N ALA A 79 -12.94 -4.88 7.47
CA ALA A 79 -11.93 -4.40 6.54
C ALA A 79 -11.29 -3.11 7.04
N VAL A 80 -9.96 -3.10 7.17
CA VAL A 80 -9.19 -1.92 7.57
C VAL A 80 -8.86 -1.10 6.32
N PRO A 81 -9.18 0.21 6.28
CA PRO A 81 -8.85 1.07 5.14
C PRO A 81 -7.34 1.21 5.00
N VAL A 82 -6.87 1.37 3.74
CA VAL A 82 -5.45 1.50 3.43
C VAL A 82 -5.19 2.77 2.64
N PHE A 83 -4.24 3.58 3.07
CA PHE A 83 -3.74 4.70 2.30
C PHE A 83 -2.36 4.39 1.74
N ILE A 84 -2.21 4.60 0.45
CA ILE A 84 -1.00 4.28 -0.31
C ILE A 84 -0.37 5.57 -0.80
N VAL A 85 0.86 5.83 -0.39
CA VAL A 85 1.66 6.93 -0.93
C VAL A 85 2.60 6.36 -1.98
N ALA A 86 2.40 6.77 -3.25
CA ALA A 86 3.18 6.29 -4.38
C ALA A 86 4.08 7.39 -4.93
N GLY A 87 5.34 7.07 -5.22
CA GLY A 87 6.25 7.99 -5.89
C GLY A 87 5.73 8.36 -7.28
N ARG A 88 5.16 7.39 -7.99
CA ARG A 88 4.58 7.56 -9.32
C ARG A 88 3.43 6.60 -9.53
N LEU A 89 2.43 7.01 -10.32
CA LEU A 89 1.34 6.14 -10.75
C LEU A 89 1.63 5.64 -12.19
N GLY A 90 1.68 4.34 -12.35
CA GLY A 90 1.80 3.66 -13.63
C GLY A 90 0.44 3.22 -14.17
N ARG A 91 0.42 2.68 -15.39
CA ARG A 91 -0.80 2.17 -16.02
C ARG A 91 -1.43 1.06 -15.17
N GLY A 92 -2.73 1.11 -14.94
CA GLY A 92 -3.50 0.09 -14.25
C GLY A 92 -3.34 0.14 -12.72
N TYR A 93 -2.80 1.22 -12.15
CA TYR A 93 -2.72 1.39 -10.69
C TYR A 93 -4.09 1.29 -10.01
N GLU A 94 -5.15 1.65 -10.70
CA GLU A 94 -6.54 1.58 -10.24
C GLU A 94 -7.03 0.16 -9.94
N HIS A 95 -6.29 -0.88 -10.35
CA HIS A 95 -6.59 -2.26 -9.97
C HIS A 95 -6.55 -2.45 -8.45
N ILE A 96 -5.78 -1.63 -7.73
CA ILE A 96 -5.71 -1.69 -6.27
C ILE A 96 -7.07 -1.43 -5.60
N TYR A 97 -7.90 -0.58 -6.20
CA TYR A 97 -9.23 -0.27 -5.67
C TYR A 97 -10.22 -1.45 -5.72
N LYS A 98 -9.92 -2.47 -6.54
CA LYS A 98 -10.71 -3.70 -6.61
C LYS A 98 -10.43 -4.64 -5.45
N LEU A 99 -9.31 -4.46 -4.76
CA LEU A 99 -8.89 -5.35 -3.68
C LEU A 99 -9.48 -4.93 -2.33
N ALA A 100 -9.59 -3.63 -2.08
CA ALA A 100 -10.05 -3.11 -0.79
C ALA A 100 -10.46 -1.64 -0.87
N ASN A 101 -10.95 -1.11 0.25
CA ASN A 101 -11.14 0.32 0.47
C ASN A 101 -9.77 1.00 0.63
N ALA A 102 -9.20 1.44 -0.49
CA ALA A 102 -7.88 2.05 -0.54
C ALA A 102 -7.92 3.48 -1.09
N GLY A 103 -7.15 4.38 -0.47
CA GLY A 103 -6.86 5.71 -0.99
C GLY A 103 -5.44 5.77 -1.55
N VAL A 104 -5.27 6.36 -2.74
CA VAL A 104 -3.95 6.48 -3.38
C VAL A 104 -3.55 7.95 -3.49
N PHE A 105 -2.35 8.26 -3.01
CA PHE A 105 -1.75 9.60 -3.02
C PHE A 105 -0.42 9.57 -3.77
N SER A 106 -0.34 10.25 -4.91
CA SER A 106 0.92 10.39 -5.65
C SER A 106 1.80 11.50 -5.06
N THR A 107 3.10 11.29 -5.06
CA THR A 107 4.08 12.33 -4.73
C THR A 107 4.33 13.27 -5.91
N ILE A 108 4.04 12.82 -7.15
CA ILE A 108 4.13 13.64 -8.35
C ILE A 108 2.75 14.25 -8.62
N VAL A 109 2.68 15.58 -8.58
CA VAL A 109 1.55 16.36 -9.10
C VAL A 109 1.93 16.81 -10.50
N THR A 110 1.06 16.61 -11.48
CA THR A 110 1.29 17.00 -12.89
C THR A 110 1.64 18.47 -13.00
N ASP A 111 2.54 18.83 -13.93
CA ASP A 111 3.03 20.17 -14.26
C ASP A 111 4.06 20.80 -13.30
N GLU A 112 4.54 20.10 -12.30
CA GLU A 112 5.83 20.47 -11.73
C GLU A 112 6.92 20.15 -12.77
N GLN A 113 7.13 21.09 -13.70
CA GLN A 113 8.41 21.19 -14.40
C GLN A 113 9.47 21.24 -13.33
N PRO A 114 10.54 20.46 -13.43
CA PRO A 114 11.69 20.67 -12.55
C PRO A 114 12.06 22.14 -12.69
N ASN A 115 12.03 22.88 -11.59
CA ASN A 115 12.51 24.25 -11.58
C ASN A 115 13.91 24.29 -12.22
N ALA A 116 14.30 25.39 -12.84
CA ALA A 116 15.57 25.54 -13.54
C ALA A 116 16.82 25.14 -12.73
N ASP A 117 16.65 24.94 -11.41
CA ASP A 117 17.66 24.45 -10.45
C ASP A 117 17.54 22.95 -10.12
N GLY A 118 16.77 22.19 -10.91
CA GLY A 118 16.64 20.73 -10.86
C GLY A 118 16.36 20.17 -9.48
N ASP A 119 15.17 19.70 -9.30
CA ASP A 119 14.78 18.76 -8.27
C ASP A 119 14.08 19.35 -7.03
N CYS A 120 12.75 19.23 -7.07
CA CYS A 120 12.05 19.10 -5.82
C CYS A 120 12.46 17.74 -5.23
N ASP A 121 13.24 17.78 -4.16
CA ASP A 121 13.77 16.65 -3.43
C ASP A 121 12.66 15.61 -3.12
N ALA A 122 12.98 14.33 -3.25
CA ALA A 122 12.06 13.23 -2.98
C ALA A 122 11.42 13.32 -1.58
N GLU A 123 12.19 13.79 -0.59
CA GLU A 123 11.71 14.04 0.76
C GLU A 123 10.61 15.11 0.80
N THR A 124 10.83 16.23 0.13
CA THR A 124 9.83 17.31 0.04
C THR A 124 8.54 16.84 -0.64
N ARG A 125 8.64 16.07 -1.74
CA ARG A 125 7.49 15.49 -2.43
C ARG A 125 6.71 14.53 -1.52
N LEU A 126 7.42 13.66 -0.81
CA LEU A 126 6.82 12.73 0.14
C LEU A 126 6.11 13.47 1.28
N ARG A 127 6.76 14.50 1.84
CA ARG A 127 6.17 15.35 2.89
C ARG A 127 4.88 16.01 2.43
N LEU A 128 4.86 16.61 1.23
CA LEU A 128 3.67 17.25 0.67
C LEU A 128 2.55 16.25 0.36
N ALA A 129 2.87 15.06 -0.15
CA ALA A 129 1.89 14.01 -0.37
C ALA A 129 1.28 13.53 0.95
N SER A 130 2.10 13.33 1.97
CA SER A 130 1.67 12.95 3.31
C SER A 130 0.80 14.04 3.94
N GLU A 131 1.14 15.31 3.78
CA GLU A 131 0.33 16.43 4.27
C GLU A 131 -1.06 16.43 3.62
N ARG A 132 -1.16 16.26 2.30
CA ARG A 132 -2.45 16.15 1.59
C ARG A 132 -3.28 14.99 2.13
N MET A 133 -2.65 13.83 2.34
CA MET A 133 -3.28 12.65 2.90
C MET A 133 -3.86 12.93 4.29
N PHE A 134 -3.07 13.49 5.20
CA PHE A 134 -3.53 13.80 6.55
C PHE A 134 -4.59 14.91 6.60
N ARG A 135 -4.57 15.88 5.67
CA ARG A 135 -5.65 16.85 5.52
C ARG A 135 -6.98 16.20 5.13
N CYS A 136 -6.95 15.19 4.23
CA CYS A 136 -8.15 14.40 3.89
C CYS A 136 -8.70 13.66 5.10
N ILE A 137 -7.84 13.03 5.89
CA ILE A 137 -8.24 12.33 7.14
C ILE A 137 -8.90 13.33 8.10
N ALA A 138 -8.24 14.44 8.40
CA ALA A 138 -8.73 15.44 9.33
C ALA A 138 -10.09 16.03 8.92
N SER A 139 -10.28 16.28 7.61
CA SER A 139 -11.57 16.78 7.11
C SER A 139 -12.69 15.75 7.25
N SER A 140 -12.40 14.47 7.11
CA SER A 140 -13.38 13.38 7.27
C SER A 140 -13.87 13.25 8.71
N PHE A 141 -12.98 13.42 9.70
CA PHE A 141 -13.36 13.43 11.11
C PHE A 141 -14.25 14.65 11.48
N SER A 142 -14.00 15.81 10.88
CA SER A 142 -14.80 17.01 11.12
C SER A 142 -16.26 16.86 10.62
N VAL A 143 -16.47 16.14 9.52
CA VAL A 143 -17.81 15.86 8.97
C VAL A 143 -18.59 14.92 9.89
N ASN A 144 -17.97 13.87 10.41
CA ASN A 144 -18.63 12.91 11.30
C ASN A 144 -19.05 13.52 12.64
N SER A 145 -18.25 14.43 13.21
CA SER A 145 -18.60 15.10 14.47
C SER A 145 -19.81 16.01 14.33
N GLN A 146 -20.07 16.61 13.18
CA GLN A 146 -21.26 17.44 12.93
C GLN A 146 -22.54 16.64 12.75
N HIS A 147 -22.46 15.36 12.31
CA HIS A 147 -23.64 14.52 12.13
C HIS A 147 -24.11 13.87 13.44
N SER A 148 -23.21 13.55 14.36
CA SER A 148 -23.59 13.01 15.67
C SER A 148 -24.27 14.04 16.58
N GLY A 149 -24.06 15.33 16.35
CA GLY A 149 -24.71 16.43 17.10
C GLY A 149 -26.13 16.76 16.63
N ARG A 150 -26.60 16.29 15.48
CA ARG A 150 -27.94 16.57 14.94
C ARG A 150 -29.04 15.59 15.37
N GLY A 151 -28.71 14.48 16.00
CA GLY A 151 -29.65 13.42 16.41
C GLY A 151 -30.35 13.65 17.76
N MET A 152 -30.08 14.71 18.48
CA MET A 152 -30.59 14.89 19.87
C MET A 152 -31.45 16.16 20.04
N ARG A 153 -32.29 16.48 19.07
CA ARG A 153 -33.37 17.47 19.23
C ARG A 153 -34.65 16.90 18.60
N ARG A 154 -35.35 16.07 19.35
CA ARG A 154 -36.80 15.89 19.33
C ARG A 154 -37.25 15.49 20.72
#